data_d4f5f33e9d3a847c12339e67a231a480
#
_entry.id   d4f5f33e9d3a847c12339e67a231a480
#
_cell.length_a   1.000
_cell.length_b   1.000
_cell.length_c   1.000
_cell.angle_alpha   90.00
_cell.angle_beta   90.00
_cell.angle_gamma   90.00
#
_symmetry.space_group_name_H-M   'P 1'
#
loop_
_entity.id
_entity.type
_entity.pdbx_description
1 polymer ?
#
loop_
_entity_poly.entity_id
_entity_poly.type
_entity_poly.pdbx_seq_one_letter_code
_entity_poly.pdbx_strand_id
1 'polypeptide(L)'
;MDDYFDNIDSTELNLKYFTEHHESIYKAYEKYGQLVHKEGGPLDQKICWLIKVALSTECQYDHALRTHILKALSSGCTKEEIEHAILLVAPSAGFPKTMSGLLILRTILEESSNDSVH
;
A
#
# COMPACT_ATOMS: atom_id res chain seq x y z
N MET A 1 -11.04 -26.38 -3.77
CA MET A 1 -10.13 -25.86 -4.80
C MET A 1 -10.11 -24.35 -4.80
N ASP A 2 -11.24 -23.79 -4.71
CA ASP A 2 -11.34 -22.33 -4.75
C ASP A 2 -10.70 -21.67 -3.54
N ASP A 3 -10.73 -22.35 -2.40
CA ASP A 3 -10.10 -21.84 -1.19
C ASP A 3 -8.59 -21.65 -1.38
N TYR A 4 -7.97 -22.51 -2.19
CA TYR A 4 -6.55 -22.37 -2.45
C TYR A 4 -6.24 -21.02 -3.10
N PHE A 5 -7.00 -20.66 -4.11
CA PHE A 5 -6.80 -19.38 -4.79
C PHE A 5 -7.21 -18.19 -3.93
N ASP A 6 -8.18 -18.38 -3.07
CA ASP A 6 -8.62 -17.31 -2.17
C ASP A 6 -7.58 -17.01 -1.11
N ASN A 7 -6.81 -18.02 -0.68
CA ASN A 7 -5.79 -17.85 0.35
C ASN A 7 -4.46 -17.36 -0.21
N ILE A 8 -4.22 -17.56 -1.49
CA ILE A 8 -3.01 -17.04 -2.14
C ILE A 8 -3.35 -15.67 -2.70
N ASP A 9 -2.47 -14.74 -2.47
CA ASP A 9 -2.64 -13.41 -3.04
C ASP A 9 -2.52 -13.51 -4.56
N SER A 10 -3.67 -13.51 -5.23
CA SER A 10 -3.74 -13.59 -6.69
C SER A 10 -3.01 -12.44 -7.34
N THR A 11 -3.00 -11.29 -6.69
CA THR A 11 -2.30 -10.11 -7.19
C THR A 11 -0.79 -10.36 -7.21
N GLU A 12 -0.26 -10.99 -6.16
CA GLU A 12 1.16 -11.33 -6.10
C GLU A 12 1.54 -12.34 -7.18
N LEU A 13 0.71 -13.35 -7.38
CA LEU A 13 0.97 -14.35 -8.42
C LEU A 13 0.97 -13.71 -9.80
N ASN A 14 0.02 -12.83 -10.04
CA ASN A 14 -0.08 -12.15 -11.32
C ASN A 14 1.12 -11.21 -11.52
N LEU A 15 1.53 -10.51 -10.48
CA LEU A 15 2.71 -9.65 -10.55
C LEU A 15 3.96 -10.46 -10.86
N LYS A 16 4.10 -11.62 -10.23
CA LYS A 16 5.24 -12.50 -10.48
C LYS A 16 5.25 -12.94 -11.95
N TYR A 17 4.10 -13.36 -12.47
CA TYR A 17 3.98 -13.74 -13.86
C TYR A 17 4.38 -12.58 -14.78
N PHE A 18 3.88 -11.39 -14.51
CA PHE A 18 4.18 -10.20 -15.30
C PHE A 18 5.67 -9.89 -15.29
N THR A 19 6.27 -9.94 -14.11
CA THR A 19 7.69 -9.65 -13.94
C THR A 19 8.55 -10.63 -14.74
N GLU A 20 8.16 -11.90 -14.75
CA GLU A 20 8.90 -12.94 -15.46
C GLU A 20 8.72 -12.87 -16.98
N HIS A 21 7.53 -12.51 -17.44
CA HIS A 21 7.22 -12.53 -18.86
C HIS A 21 7.35 -11.17 -19.54
N HIS A 22 7.40 -10.09 -18.77
CA HIS A 22 7.50 -8.73 -19.27
C HIS A 22 8.53 -7.94 -18.46
N GLU A 23 9.70 -8.53 -18.28
CA GLU A 23 10.73 -8.00 -17.39
C GLU A 23 11.14 -6.57 -17.73
N SER A 24 11.39 -6.27 -18.99
CA SER A 24 11.86 -4.95 -19.37
C SER A 24 10.79 -3.88 -19.16
N ILE A 25 9.52 -4.24 -19.38
CA ILE A 25 8.42 -3.33 -19.15
C ILE A 25 8.29 -3.06 -17.64
N TYR A 26 8.39 -4.11 -16.84
CA TYR A 26 8.28 -3.97 -15.40
C TYR A 26 9.42 -3.12 -14.84
N LYS A 27 10.64 -3.33 -15.32
CA LYS A 27 11.80 -2.55 -14.89
C LYS A 27 11.64 -1.07 -15.25
N ALA A 28 11.10 -0.79 -16.42
CA ALA A 28 10.84 0.59 -16.82
C ALA A 28 9.79 1.23 -15.91
N TYR A 29 8.77 0.48 -15.55
CA TYR A 29 7.74 0.96 -14.63
C TYR A 29 8.31 1.25 -13.23
N GLU A 30 9.12 0.34 -12.71
CA GLU A 30 9.78 0.55 -11.42
C GLU A 30 10.68 1.78 -11.44
N LYS A 31 11.43 1.95 -12.50
CA LYS A 31 12.31 3.09 -12.65
C LYS A 31 11.51 4.40 -12.67
N TYR A 32 10.40 4.39 -13.39
CA TYR A 32 9.52 5.54 -13.45
C TYR A 32 9.00 5.90 -12.05
N GLY A 33 8.51 4.90 -11.31
CA GLY A 33 8.03 5.12 -9.95
C GLY A 33 9.09 5.68 -9.03
N GLN A 34 10.31 5.13 -9.10
CA GLN A 34 11.43 5.63 -8.29
C GLN A 34 11.76 7.08 -8.61
N LEU A 35 11.76 7.43 -9.87
CA LEU A 35 12.06 8.80 -10.29
C LEU A 35 10.99 9.78 -9.81
N VAL A 36 9.72 9.39 -9.91
CA VAL A 36 8.62 10.22 -9.42
C VAL A 36 8.78 10.50 -7.93
N HIS A 37 9.14 9.47 -7.15
CA HIS A 37 9.32 9.64 -5.71
C HIS A 37 10.54 10.50 -5.37
N LYS A 38 11.64 10.31 -6.07
CA LYS A 38 12.91 10.95 -5.71
C LYS A 38 13.08 12.33 -6.33
N GLU A 39 12.60 12.50 -7.55
CA GLU A 39 12.87 13.68 -8.34
C GLU A 39 11.62 14.38 -8.87
N GLY A 40 10.45 13.90 -8.51
CA GLY A 40 9.19 14.45 -9.01
C GLY A 40 8.83 15.80 -8.45
N GLY A 41 9.35 16.16 -7.28
CA GLY A 41 9.05 17.46 -6.69
C GLY A 41 9.57 17.57 -5.26
N PRO A 42 9.14 18.63 -4.55
CA PRO A 42 9.69 18.96 -3.23
C PRO A 42 9.08 18.20 -2.06
N LEU A 43 8.09 17.33 -2.28
CA LEU A 43 7.48 16.60 -1.17
C LEU A 43 8.44 15.53 -0.67
N ASP A 44 8.60 15.43 0.65
CA ASP A 44 9.49 14.41 1.20
C ASP A 44 8.82 13.03 1.11
N GLN A 45 9.61 11.99 1.37
CA GLN A 45 9.16 10.62 1.17
C GLN A 45 8.00 10.24 2.10
N LYS A 46 7.99 10.75 3.32
CA LYS A 46 6.89 10.48 4.25
C LYS A 46 5.57 11.00 3.70
N ILE A 47 5.59 12.22 3.20
CA ILE A 47 4.39 12.85 2.63
C ILE A 47 3.95 12.10 1.40
N CYS A 48 4.89 11.74 0.52
CA CYS A 48 4.56 10.98 -0.70
C CYS A 48 3.83 9.68 -0.36
N TRP A 49 4.33 8.93 0.62
CA TRP A 49 3.69 7.66 0.99
C TRP A 49 2.33 7.87 1.64
N LEU A 50 2.17 8.91 2.46
CA LEU A 50 0.87 9.21 3.06
C LEU A 50 -0.17 9.54 1.99
N ILE A 51 0.23 10.29 0.98
CA ILE A 51 -0.66 10.59 -0.15
C ILE A 51 -1.06 9.29 -0.86
N LYS A 52 -0.10 8.40 -1.10
CA LYS A 52 -0.39 7.14 -1.77
C LYS A 52 -1.26 6.20 -0.93
N VAL A 53 -1.12 6.25 0.39
CA VAL A 53 -2.01 5.53 1.29
C VAL A 53 -3.45 6.02 1.12
N ALA A 54 -3.65 7.33 1.10
CA ALA A 54 -4.99 7.89 0.94
C ALA A 54 -5.58 7.56 -0.43
N LEU A 55 -4.79 7.66 -1.49
CA LEU A 55 -5.24 7.33 -2.85
C LEU A 55 -5.66 5.86 -2.96
N SER A 56 -4.87 4.96 -2.38
CA SER A 56 -5.19 3.53 -2.43
C SER A 56 -6.43 3.19 -1.62
N THR A 57 -6.65 3.90 -0.52
CA THR A 57 -7.85 3.75 0.29
C THR A 57 -9.07 4.18 -0.52
N GLU A 58 -8.99 5.33 -1.17
CA GLU A 58 -10.09 5.87 -1.95
C GLU A 58 -10.45 4.95 -3.11
N CYS A 59 -9.44 4.40 -3.80
CA CYS A 59 -9.64 3.49 -4.93
C CYS A 59 -9.97 2.07 -4.50
N GLN A 60 -9.85 1.75 -3.23
CA GLN A 60 -10.04 0.39 -2.68
C GLN A 60 -9.12 -0.63 -3.33
N TYR A 61 -7.90 -0.23 -3.65
CA TYR A 61 -6.87 -1.14 -4.11
C TYR A 61 -6.15 -1.73 -2.90
N ASP A 62 -6.71 -2.81 -2.36
CA ASP A 62 -6.25 -3.38 -1.09
C ASP A 62 -4.78 -3.81 -1.13
N HIS A 63 -4.37 -4.45 -2.21
CA HIS A 63 -2.98 -4.87 -2.32
C HIS A 63 -2.02 -3.67 -2.35
N ALA A 64 -2.35 -2.66 -3.15
CA ALA A 64 -1.55 -1.45 -3.22
C ALA A 64 -1.53 -0.72 -1.88
N LEU A 65 -2.68 -0.66 -1.21
CA LEU A 65 -2.78 -0.02 0.09
C LEU A 65 -1.85 -0.70 1.10
N ARG A 66 -1.86 -2.03 1.13
CA ARG A 66 -0.98 -2.77 2.02
C ARG A 66 0.49 -2.41 1.74
N THR A 67 0.87 -2.42 0.47
CA THR A 67 2.23 -2.07 0.06
C THR A 67 2.59 -0.64 0.49
N HIS A 68 1.68 0.30 0.25
CA HIS A 68 1.93 1.71 0.56
C HIS A 68 2.02 1.95 2.06
N ILE A 69 1.22 1.24 2.87
CA ILE A 69 1.32 1.33 4.33
C ILE A 69 2.68 0.84 4.79
N LEU A 70 3.13 -0.31 4.28
CA LEU A 70 4.44 -0.86 4.66
C LEU A 70 5.57 0.10 4.27
N LYS A 71 5.48 0.71 3.09
CA LYS A 71 6.46 1.70 2.65
C LYS A 71 6.42 2.96 3.52
N ALA A 72 5.23 3.39 3.90
CA ALA A 72 5.09 4.55 4.78
C ALA A 72 5.75 4.29 6.14
N LEU A 73 5.51 3.11 6.71
CA LEU A 73 6.15 2.72 7.97
C LEU A 73 7.67 2.68 7.82
N SER A 74 8.17 2.09 6.74
CA SER A 74 9.62 2.04 6.47
C SER A 74 10.24 3.43 6.32
N SER A 75 9.45 4.38 5.84
CA SER A 75 9.93 5.75 5.63
C SER A 75 9.83 6.61 6.88
N GLY A 76 9.39 6.04 7.99
CA GLY A 76 9.33 6.74 9.27
C GLY A 76 7.97 7.34 9.62
N CYS A 77 6.93 7.04 8.85
CA CYS A 77 5.58 7.48 9.23
C CYS A 77 5.14 6.70 10.46
N THR A 78 4.48 7.38 11.38
CA THR A 78 3.89 6.73 12.54
C THR A 78 2.55 6.11 12.16
N LYS A 79 2.09 5.15 12.96
CA LYS A 79 0.77 4.56 12.71
C LYS A 79 -0.33 5.63 12.79
N GLU A 80 -0.15 6.62 13.65
CA GLU A 80 -1.11 7.71 13.78
C GLU A 80 -1.16 8.58 12.53
N GLU A 81 -0.02 8.82 11.92
CA GLU A 81 0.03 9.57 10.67
C GLU A 81 -0.66 8.81 9.55
N ILE A 82 -0.42 7.51 9.46
CA ILE A 82 -1.04 6.67 8.45
C ILE A 82 -2.55 6.59 8.66
N GLU A 83 -2.97 6.40 9.92
CA GLU A 83 -4.38 6.38 10.26
C GLU A 83 -5.06 7.69 9.86
N HIS A 84 -4.40 8.81 10.13
CA HIS A 84 -4.94 10.13 9.78
C HIS A 84 -5.14 10.26 8.27
N ALA A 85 -4.18 9.79 7.47
CA ALA A 85 -4.31 9.82 6.02
C ALA A 85 -5.53 9.03 5.55
N ILE A 86 -5.76 7.86 6.16
CA ILE A 86 -6.93 7.04 5.84
C ILE A 86 -8.23 7.72 6.27
N LEU A 87 -8.23 8.32 7.47
CA LEU A 87 -9.42 9.03 7.97
C LEU A 87 -9.83 10.18 7.07
N LEU A 88 -8.87 10.85 6.45
CA LEU A 88 -9.16 11.98 5.56
C LEU A 88 -9.92 11.57 4.30
N VAL A 89 -9.96 10.29 3.98
CA VAL A 89 -10.72 9.80 2.83
C VAL A 89 -12.22 9.87 3.09
N ALA A 90 -12.65 9.74 4.34
CA ALA A 90 -14.09 9.66 4.66
C ALA A 90 -14.90 10.85 4.17
N PRO A 91 -14.48 12.11 4.41
CA PRO A 91 -15.28 13.24 3.94
C PRO A 91 -15.32 13.40 2.43
N SER A 92 -14.33 12.84 1.73
CA SER A 92 -14.21 13.01 0.27
C SER A 92 -14.78 11.84 -0.51
N ALA A 93 -14.58 10.62 -0.05
CA ALA A 93 -14.90 9.43 -0.83
C ALA A 93 -15.79 8.43 -0.10
N GLY A 94 -16.12 8.68 1.16
CA GLY A 94 -17.10 7.89 1.88
C GLY A 94 -16.51 7.06 3.02
N PHE A 95 -17.32 6.88 4.03
CA PHE A 95 -16.96 6.18 5.25
C PHE A 95 -16.63 4.69 5.03
N PRO A 96 -17.37 3.95 4.19
CA PRO A 96 -17.06 2.53 3.99
C PRO A 96 -15.64 2.27 3.48
N LYS A 97 -15.15 3.12 2.59
CA LYS A 97 -13.78 2.98 2.07
C LYS A 97 -12.76 3.21 3.18
N THR A 98 -13.03 4.18 4.04
CA THR A 98 -12.17 4.46 5.19
C THR A 98 -12.15 3.26 6.13
N MET A 99 -13.30 2.65 6.40
CA MET A 99 -13.35 1.49 7.29
C MET A 99 -12.55 0.33 6.72
N SER A 100 -12.64 0.07 5.42
CA SER A 100 -11.82 -0.95 4.78
C SER A 100 -10.33 -0.67 4.92
N GLY A 101 -9.94 0.57 4.72
CA GLY A 101 -8.53 0.97 4.86
C GLY A 101 -8.01 0.81 6.28
N LEU A 102 -8.82 1.21 7.27
CA LEU A 102 -8.44 1.05 8.67
C LEU A 102 -8.28 -0.41 9.05
N LEU A 103 -9.12 -1.28 8.49
CA LEU A 103 -9.00 -2.71 8.75
C LEU A 103 -7.66 -3.25 8.25
N ILE A 104 -7.26 -2.85 7.06
CA ILE A 104 -5.98 -3.27 6.50
C ILE A 104 -4.82 -2.77 7.36
N LEU A 105 -4.86 -1.51 7.79
CA LEU A 105 -3.84 -0.96 8.67
C LEU A 105 -3.74 -1.77 9.95
N ARG A 106 -4.87 -2.03 10.61
CA ARG A 106 -4.87 -2.79 11.87
C ARG A 106 -4.34 -4.19 11.67
N THR A 107 -4.68 -4.83 10.56
CA THR A 107 -4.19 -6.17 10.24
C THR A 107 -2.66 -6.17 10.13
N ILE A 108 -2.09 -5.18 9.45
CA ILE A 108 -0.64 -5.05 9.31
C ILE A 108 0.01 -4.84 10.66
N LEU A 109 -0.57 -3.97 11.50
CA LEU A 109 0.00 -3.69 12.83
C LEU A 109 -0.06 -4.91 13.73
N GLU A 110 -1.12 -5.69 13.64
CA GLU A 110 -1.24 -6.94 14.41
C GLU A 110 -0.22 -7.97 13.97
N GLU A 111 -0.01 -8.10 12.66
CA GLU A 111 1.02 -9.01 12.12
C GLU A 111 2.41 -8.63 12.64
N SER A 112 2.73 -7.35 12.62
CA SER A 112 4.01 -6.86 13.11
C SER A 112 4.19 -7.11 14.60
N SER A 113 3.14 -6.92 15.38
CA SER A 113 3.15 -7.18 16.81
C SER A 113 3.43 -8.65 17.11
N ASN A 114 2.75 -9.53 16.36
CA ASN A 114 2.96 -10.98 16.52
C ASN A 114 4.37 -11.39 16.16
N ASP A 115 4.90 -10.83 15.08
CA ASP A 115 6.26 -11.10 14.66
C ASP A 115 7.28 -10.63 15.70
N SER A 116 7.03 -9.49 16.31
CA SER A 116 7.96 -8.94 17.30
C SER A 116 7.93 -9.70 18.62
N VAL A 117 6.87 -10.46 18.89
CA VAL A 117 6.79 -11.31 20.08
C VAL A 117 7.66 -12.56 19.92
N HIS A 118 7.85 -13.01 18.72
CA HIS A 118 8.63 -14.19 18.43
C HIS A 118 10.07 -13.87 18.09
#